data_ade77e80c7db3fb336debe1b58dc0aa3
#
_entry.id   ade77e80c7db3fb336debe1b58dc0aa3
#
_cell.length_a   1.000
_cell.length_b   1.000
_cell.length_c   1.000
_cell.angle_alpha   90.00
_cell.angle_beta   90.00
_cell.angle_gamma   90.00
#
_symmetry.space_group_name_H-M   'P 1'
#
loop_
_entity.id
_entity.type
_entity.pdbx_description
1 polymer ?
#
loop_
_entity_poly.entity_id
_entity_poly.type
_entity_poly.pdbx_seq_one_letter_code
_entity_poly.pdbx_strand_id
1 'polypeptide(L)'
;ITTRDEERALNDKGTVDDIARGIYQAFREYKRKHAGGGAGTYAVASSPETDSSSERETRKEEKREERRKRKSDKEAPVFKVQVMASDTKLKKGDRQFKGEKDCEYYKEGGLYKYTIGESRDYNEIYRLRKKLLEKFPQAFIVAFKDDEKCDVNQAIREFKRNR
;
A
#
# COMPACT_ATOMS: atom_id res chain seq x y z
N ILE A 1 -31.43 -20.99 12.46
CA ILE A 1 -30.88 -22.33 12.11
C ILE A 1 -29.97 -22.03 10.90
N THR A 2 -28.70 -21.88 11.14
CA THR A 2 -27.69 -21.67 10.10
C THR A 2 -27.32 -23.02 9.48
N THR A 3 -27.31 -23.10 8.19
CA THR A 3 -26.81 -24.28 7.48
C THR A 3 -25.29 -24.30 7.54
N ARG A 4 -24.66 -25.47 7.42
CA ARG A 4 -23.18 -25.63 7.38
C ARG A 4 -22.51 -24.81 6.29
N ASP A 5 -23.22 -24.55 5.21
CA ASP A 5 -22.70 -23.77 4.07
C ASP A 5 -22.74 -22.27 4.36
N GLU A 6 -23.74 -21.79 5.11
CA GLU A 6 -23.79 -20.41 5.60
C GLU A 6 -22.71 -20.15 6.64
N GLU A 7 -22.41 -21.10 7.51
CA GLU A 7 -21.34 -21.02 8.49
C GLU A 7 -19.96 -20.94 7.80
N ARG A 8 -19.72 -21.74 6.78
CA ARG A 8 -18.50 -21.65 5.97
C ARG A 8 -18.36 -20.32 5.24
N ALA A 9 -19.45 -19.81 4.67
CA ALA A 9 -19.46 -18.53 3.99
C ALA A 9 -19.17 -17.37 4.94
N LEU A 10 -19.70 -17.42 6.18
CA LEU A 10 -19.45 -16.40 7.20
C LEU A 10 -18.03 -16.47 7.80
N ASN A 11 -17.37 -17.61 7.72
CA ASN A 11 -15.97 -17.78 8.14
C ASN A 11 -14.97 -17.46 7.03
N ASP A 12 -15.42 -17.30 5.77
CA ASP A 12 -14.56 -16.86 4.68
C ASP A 12 -14.38 -15.34 4.72
N LYS A 13 -13.13 -14.91 4.83
CA LYS A 13 -12.77 -13.50 4.96
C LYS A 13 -13.22 -12.66 3.75
N GLY A 14 -13.18 -13.23 2.55
CA GLY A 14 -13.65 -12.59 1.34
C GLY A 14 -15.15 -12.31 1.37
N THR A 15 -15.93 -13.30 1.78
CA THR A 15 -17.39 -13.20 1.91
C THR A 15 -17.79 -12.18 2.99
N VAL A 16 -17.09 -12.15 4.11
CA VAL A 16 -17.32 -11.16 5.18
C VAL A 16 -17.04 -9.74 4.71
N ASP A 17 -15.94 -9.55 3.99
CA ASP A 17 -15.57 -8.24 3.42
C ASP A 17 -16.60 -7.76 2.38
N ASP A 18 -17.11 -8.66 1.55
CA ASP A 18 -18.12 -8.33 0.54
C ASP A 18 -19.48 -7.99 1.19
N ILE A 19 -19.89 -8.72 2.24
CA ILE A 19 -21.09 -8.40 3.02
C ILE A 19 -20.93 -7.03 3.70
N ALA A 20 -19.81 -6.78 4.34
CA ALA A 20 -19.53 -5.48 4.98
C ALA A 20 -19.57 -4.33 3.98
N ARG A 21 -19.01 -4.52 2.79
CA ARG A 21 -19.04 -3.55 1.70
C ARG A 21 -20.45 -3.30 1.20
N GLY A 22 -21.25 -4.36 1.04
CA GLY A 22 -22.67 -4.25 0.64
C GLY A 22 -23.50 -3.47 1.65
N ILE A 23 -23.35 -3.75 2.95
CA ILE A 23 -24.01 -3.04 4.05
C ILE A 23 -23.61 -1.56 4.04
N TYR A 24 -22.32 -1.27 3.89
CA TYR A 24 -21.83 0.11 3.84
C TYR A 24 -22.36 0.88 2.63
N GLN A 25 -22.43 0.27 1.47
CA GLN A 25 -23.03 0.88 0.25
C GLN A 25 -24.52 1.15 0.44
N ALA A 26 -25.28 0.20 0.97
CA ALA A 26 -26.69 0.37 1.26
C ALA A 26 -26.94 1.49 2.28
N PHE A 27 -26.13 1.58 3.32
CA PHE A 27 -26.20 2.66 4.31
C PHE A 27 -25.87 4.03 3.71
N ARG A 28 -24.85 4.12 2.86
CA ARG A 28 -24.52 5.36 2.12
C ARG A 28 -25.67 5.79 1.25
N GLU A 29 -26.30 4.87 0.54
CA GLU A 29 -27.43 5.14 -0.33
C GLU A 29 -28.67 5.56 0.47
N TYR A 30 -28.95 4.89 1.58
CA TYR A 30 -29.99 5.29 2.52
C TYR A 30 -29.75 6.71 3.06
N LYS A 31 -28.55 7.00 3.52
CA LYS A 31 -28.18 8.32 4.02
C LYS A 31 -28.32 9.41 2.95
N ARG A 32 -27.94 9.10 1.70
CA ARG A 32 -28.09 10.03 0.57
C ARG A 32 -29.57 10.33 0.27
N LYS A 33 -30.43 9.30 0.35
CA LYS A 33 -31.87 9.46 0.10
C LYS A 33 -32.61 10.16 1.25
N HIS A 34 -32.11 10.04 2.48
CA HIS A 34 -32.81 10.49 3.68
C HIS A 34 -32.11 11.63 4.46
N ALA A 35 -30.91 12.03 4.12
CA ALA A 35 -30.17 13.13 4.76
C ALA A 35 -30.49 14.52 4.20
N GLY A 36 -31.40 14.60 3.25
CA GLY A 36 -31.99 15.86 2.75
C GLY A 36 -33.38 16.05 3.35
N GLY A 37 -33.45 16.76 4.46
CA GLY A 37 -34.55 17.39 5.17
C GLY A 37 -36.00 17.11 4.83
N GLY A 38 -36.77 16.85 5.89
CA GLY A 38 -38.14 17.41 6.07
C GLY A 38 -39.28 16.75 5.33
N ALA A 39 -40.11 16.09 6.13
CA ALA A 39 -41.57 15.95 5.99
C ALA A 39 -42.21 15.65 4.61
N GLY A 40 -42.75 14.44 4.52
CA GLY A 40 -44.09 14.23 4.01
C GLY A 40 -44.30 14.12 2.50
N THR A 41 -44.78 12.99 2.17
CA THR A 41 -45.80 12.62 1.16
C THR A 41 -45.33 11.62 0.12
N TYR A 42 -46.02 10.50 0.11
CA TYR A 42 -45.93 9.44 -0.88
C TYR A 42 -46.51 9.91 -2.21
N ALA A 43 -45.74 9.81 -3.27
CA ALA A 43 -46.30 9.77 -4.62
C ALA A 43 -45.50 8.76 -5.45
N VAL A 44 -46.23 7.81 -6.00
CA VAL A 44 -45.79 6.74 -6.87
C VAL A 44 -45.64 7.27 -8.29
N ALA A 45 -44.61 6.75 -8.98
CA ALA A 45 -44.42 6.65 -10.44
C ALA A 45 -43.86 7.90 -11.17
N SER A 46 -42.68 7.79 -11.70
CA SER A 46 -42.37 7.58 -13.12
C SER A 46 -40.87 7.76 -13.39
N SER A 47 -40.32 6.81 -14.11
CA SER A 47 -39.09 6.77 -14.96
C SER A 47 -37.83 7.53 -14.62
N PRO A 48 -36.65 6.91 -14.81
CA PRO A 48 -35.36 7.46 -14.42
C PRO A 48 -34.85 8.45 -15.46
N GLU A 49 -34.85 9.71 -15.12
CA GLU A 49 -33.95 10.65 -15.76
C GLU A 49 -32.58 10.54 -15.08
N THR A 50 -31.63 10.12 -15.86
CA THR A 50 -30.21 9.98 -15.51
C THR A 50 -29.65 11.34 -15.08
N ASP A 51 -29.55 11.55 -13.77
CA ASP A 51 -28.85 12.71 -13.23
C ASP A 51 -27.34 12.52 -13.38
N SER A 52 -26.80 13.05 -14.48
CA SER A 52 -25.39 13.04 -14.83
C SER A 52 -24.50 13.86 -13.89
N SER A 53 -25.08 14.58 -12.94
CA SER A 53 -24.35 15.41 -11.97
C SER A 53 -23.81 14.60 -10.79
N SER A 54 -24.57 13.62 -10.31
CA SER A 54 -24.20 12.76 -9.19
C SER A 54 -23.03 11.81 -9.52
N GLU A 55 -23.00 11.28 -10.74
CA GLU A 55 -21.89 10.44 -11.22
C GLU A 55 -20.59 11.24 -11.43
N ARG A 56 -20.69 12.51 -11.78
CA ARG A 56 -19.54 13.40 -11.93
C ARG A 56 -18.92 13.79 -10.59
N GLU A 57 -19.70 13.93 -9.53
CA GLU A 57 -19.22 14.24 -8.19
C GLU A 57 -18.54 13.03 -7.54
N THR A 58 -19.13 11.84 -7.63
CA THR A 58 -18.52 10.59 -7.13
C THR A 58 -17.21 10.29 -7.84
N ARG A 59 -17.16 10.46 -9.16
CA ARG A 59 -15.94 10.27 -9.96
C ARG A 59 -14.85 11.32 -9.66
N LYS A 60 -15.24 12.54 -9.27
CA LYS A 60 -14.32 13.57 -8.83
C LYS A 60 -13.73 13.26 -7.44
N GLU A 61 -14.54 12.74 -6.56
CA GLU A 61 -14.14 12.39 -5.20
C GLU A 61 -13.21 11.16 -5.21
N GLU A 62 -13.54 10.12 -5.97
CA GLU A 62 -12.67 8.97 -6.21
C GLU A 62 -11.31 9.38 -6.81
N LYS A 63 -11.33 10.28 -7.79
CA LYS A 63 -10.11 10.81 -8.43
C LYS A 63 -9.28 11.69 -7.47
N ARG A 64 -9.93 12.38 -6.54
CA ARG A 64 -9.28 13.15 -5.47
C ARG A 64 -8.65 12.23 -4.42
N GLU A 65 -9.35 11.18 -4.04
CA GLU A 65 -8.87 10.18 -3.08
C GLU A 65 -7.70 9.37 -3.66
N GLU A 66 -7.80 8.99 -4.92
CA GLU A 66 -6.72 8.34 -5.66
C GLU A 66 -5.48 9.25 -5.81
N ARG A 67 -5.67 10.56 -6.07
CA ARG A 67 -4.56 11.53 -6.08
C ARG A 67 -3.93 11.72 -4.71
N ARG A 68 -4.72 11.73 -3.63
CA ARG A 68 -4.22 11.80 -2.26
C ARG A 68 -3.42 10.55 -1.90
N LYS A 69 -3.93 9.37 -2.27
CA LYS A 69 -3.25 8.08 -2.08
C LYS A 69 -1.93 8.02 -2.86
N ARG A 70 -1.93 8.41 -4.13
CA ARG A 70 -0.72 8.50 -4.95
C ARG A 70 0.30 9.52 -4.44
N LYS A 71 -0.15 10.60 -3.79
CA LYS A 71 0.73 11.61 -3.19
C LYS A 71 1.32 11.09 -1.87
N SER A 72 0.52 10.48 -1.01
CA SER A 72 1.01 9.84 0.22
C SER A 72 1.94 8.68 -0.07
N ASP A 73 1.68 7.93 -1.15
CA ASP A 73 2.55 6.84 -1.58
C ASP A 73 3.90 7.34 -2.12
N LYS A 74 3.96 8.50 -2.76
CA LYS A 74 5.24 9.11 -3.18
C LYS A 74 6.05 9.65 -2.01
N GLU A 75 5.38 10.17 -0.99
CA GLU A 75 6.03 10.72 0.21
C GLU A 75 6.41 9.64 1.25
N ALA A 76 5.90 8.40 1.10
CA ALA A 76 6.22 7.32 2.03
C ALA A 76 7.66 6.84 1.86
N PRO A 77 8.38 6.57 2.97
CA PRO A 77 9.73 6.07 2.90
C PRO A 77 9.79 4.67 2.27
N VAL A 78 10.83 4.43 1.50
CA VAL A 78 11.14 3.16 0.87
C VAL A 78 12.30 2.52 1.60
N PHE A 79 12.15 1.26 2.00
CA PHE A 79 13.18 0.48 2.68
C PHE A 79 13.86 -0.46 1.71
N LYS A 80 15.20 -0.59 1.82
CA LYS A 80 16.02 -1.53 1.06
C LYS A 80 17.00 -2.23 2.00
N VAL A 81 17.51 -3.40 1.61
CA VAL A 81 18.57 -4.09 2.37
C VAL A 81 19.91 -3.81 1.72
N GLN A 82 20.78 -3.05 2.37
CA GLN A 82 22.16 -2.88 1.92
C GLN A 82 22.98 -4.12 2.30
N VAL A 83 23.62 -4.74 1.32
CA VAL A 83 24.35 -6.00 1.48
C VAL A 83 25.86 -5.83 1.43
N MET A 84 26.33 -4.84 0.68
CA MET A 84 27.77 -4.57 0.55
C MET A 84 28.05 -3.16 0.03
N ALA A 85 29.30 -2.76 0.12
CA ALA A 85 29.83 -1.55 -0.51
C ALA A 85 31.14 -1.89 -1.25
N SER A 86 31.39 -1.22 -2.37
CA SER A 86 32.60 -1.38 -3.18
C SER A 86 33.06 -0.02 -3.70
N ASP A 87 34.34 0.15 -3.88
CA ASP A 87 34.95 1.31 -4.53
C ASP A 87 34.77 1.26 -6.05
N THR A 88 34.62 0.07 -6.60
CA THR A 88 34.41 -0.16 -8.02
C THR A 88 32.97 -0.59 -8.32
N LYS A 89 32.49 -0.20 -9.52
CA LYS A 89 31.17 -0.61 -9.99
C LYS A 89 31.18 -2.09 -10.42
N LEU A 90 30.48 -2.93 -9.68
CA LEU A 90 30.29 -4.34 -10.00
C LEU A 90 29.23 -4.54 -11.08
N LYS A 91 29.43 -5.56 -11.92
CA LYS A 91 28.44 -5.95 -12.95
C LYS A 91 27.30 -6.76 -12.32
N LYS A 92 26.12 -6.70 -12.91
CA LYS A 92 25.01 -7.58 -12.53
C LYS A 92 25.43 -9.05 -12.65
N GLY A 93 25.19 -9.84 -11.60
CA GLY A 93 25.59 -11.25 -11.55
C GLY A 93 27.05 -11.49 -11.12
N ASP A 94 27.75 -10.48 -10.62
CA ASP A 94 29.07 -10.67 -10.04
C ASP A 94 29.04 -11.72 -8.91
N ARG A 95 30.11 -12.50 -8.75
CA ARG A 95 30.22 -13.55 -7.71
C ARG A 95 30.03 -13.01 -6.31
N GLN A 96 30.35 -11.74 -6.06
CA GLN A 96 30.17 -11.06 -4.79
C GLN A 96 28.72 -10.98 -4.35
N PHE A 97 27.76 -11.00 -5.30
CA PHE A 97 26.32 -11.01 -5.00
C PHE A 97 25.79 -12.41 -4.63
N LYS A 98 26.64 -13.45 -4.59
CA LYS A 98 26.28 -14.79 -4.12
C LYS A 98 25.00 -15.34 -4.76
N GLY A 99 24.82 -15.06 -6.05
CA GLY A 99 23.67 -15.51 -6.85
C GLY A 99 22.42 -14.65 -6.79
N GLU A 100 22.45 -13.55 -6.05
CA GLU A 100 21.35 -12.57 -6.08
C GLU A 100 21.40 -11.76 -7.38
N LYS A 101 20.25 -11.67 -8.07
CA LYS A 101 20.14 -11.04 -9.39
C LYS A 101 19.60 -9.60 -9.30
N ASP A 102 18.80 -9.32 -8.29
CA ASP A 102 18.08 -8.05 -8.13
C ASP A 102 18.87 -7.08 -7.25
N CYS A 103 20.14 -6.85 -7.63
CA CYS A 103 20.99 -5.91 -6.93
C CYS A 103 20.94 -4.55 -7.61
N GLU A 104 20.52 -3.55 -6.89
CA GLU A 104 20.63 -2.13 -7.23
C GLU A 104 21.82 -1.50 -6.51
N TYR A 105 22.20 -0.30 -6.90
CA TYR A 105 23.24 0.44 -6.19
C TYR A 105 22.93 1.93 -6.10
N TYR A 106 23.41 2.55 -5.08
CA TYR A 106 23.51 4.01 -4.96
C TYR A 106 24.92 4.43 -4.60
N LYS A 107 25.27 5.68 -4.84
CA LYS A 107 26.59 6.22 -4.51
C LYS A 107 26.51 7.05 -3.24
N GLU A 108 27.39 6.78 -2.30
CA GLU A 108 27.54 7.58 -1.10
C GLU A 108 29.00 7.51 -0.61
N GLY A 109 29.59 8.67 -0.35
CA GLY A 109 30.98 8.75 0.12
C GLY A 109 32.02 8.18 -0.84
N GLY A 110 31.77 8.27 -2.17
CA GLY A 110 32.67 7.72 -3.19
C GLY A 110 32.53 6.22 -3.43
N LEU A 111 31.71 5.53 -2.64
CA LEU A 111 31.48 4.08 -2.75
C LEU A 111 30.18 3.77 -3.47
N TYR A 112 30.16 2.63 -4.15
CA TYR A 112 28.95 1.99 -4.68
C TYR A 112 28.38 1.09 -3.59
N LYS A 113 27.23 1.43 -3.05
CA LYS A 113 26.54 0.66 -2.02
C LYS A 113 25.42 -0.13 -2.68
N TYR A 114 25.48 -1.46 -2.53
CA TYR A 114 24.57 -2.38 -3.20
C TYR A 114 23.43 -2.77 -2.28
N THR A 115 22.20 -2.71 -2.82
CA THR A 115 20.96 -3.03 -2.10
C THR A 115 20.21 -4.13 -2.82
N ILE A 116 19.48 -4.92 -2.05
CA ILE A 116 18.60 -5.98 -2.53
C ILE A 116 17.21 -5.76 -1.94
N GLY A 117 16.21 -5.85 -2.80
CA GLY A 117 14.81 -5.68 -2.46
C GLY A 117 14.45 -4.23 -2.16
N GLU A 118 13.20 -3.91 -2.43
CA GLU A 118 12.60 -2.61 -2.23
C GLU A 118 11.17 -2.79 -1.75
N SER A 119 10.80 -2.19 -0.64
CA SER A 119 9.42 -2.17 -0.17
C SER A 119 9.15 -0.96 0.72
N ARG A 120 7.91 -0.50 0.71
CA ARG A 120 7.41 0.49 1.67
C ARG A 120 6.98 -0.15 2.99
N ASP A 121 6.78 -1.48 3.01
CA ASP A 121 6.55 -2.21 4.24
C ASP A 121 7.88 -2.63 4.89
N TYR A 122 8.19 -1.98 6.02
CA TYR A 122 9.37 -2.30 6.82
C TYR A 122 9.43 -3.79 7.23
N ASN A 123 8.27 -4.42 7.48
CA ASN A 123 8.24 -5.81 7.94
C ASN A 123 8.66 -6.78 6.82
N GLU A 124 8.32 -6.47 5.56
CA GLU A 124 8.77 -7.25 4.40
C GLU A 124 10.29 -7.17 4.27
N ILE A 125 10.85 -5.97 4.32
CA ILE A 125 12.30 -5.75 4.23
C ILE A 125 13.04 -6.37 5.42
N TYR A 126 12.45 -6.33 6.61
CA TYR A 126 13.02 -7.00 7.78
C TYR A 126 13.07 -8.53 7.61
N ARG A 127 12.04 -9.15 7.04
CA ARG A 127 12.03 -10.58 6.71
C ARG A 127 13.03 -10.91 5.62
N LEU A 128 13.12 -10.07 4.59
CA LEU A 128 14.12 -10.21 3.52
C LEU A 128 15.54 -10.13 4.08
N ARG A 129 15.83 -9.14 4.94
CA ARG A 129 17.13 -9.00 5.61
C ARG A 129 17.48 -10.28 6.37
N LYS A 130 16.54 -10.88 7.12
CA LYS A 130 16.81 -12.14 7.84
C LYS A 130 17.27 -13.26 6.93
N LYS A 131 16.65 -13.41 5.75
CA LYS A 131 17.07 -14.40 4.74
C LYS A 131 18.45 -14.08 4.16
N LEU A 132 18.71 -12.79 3.92
CA LEU A 132 19.97 -12.34 3.34
C LEU A 132 21.15 -12.41 4.32
N LEU A 133 20.91 -12.42 5.63
CA LEU A 133 21.98 -12.55 6.64
C LEU A 133 22.79 -13.86 6.51
N GLU A 134 22.19 -14.92 6.00
CA GLU A 134 22.89 -16.19 5.73
C GLU A 134 23.99 -16.02 4.67
N LYS A 135 23.73 -15.18 3.67
CA LYS A 135 24.68 -14.88 2.59
C LYS A 135 25.53 -13.64 2.89
N PHE A 136 24.93 -12.64 3.52
CA PHE A 136 25.53 -11.34 3.81
C PHE A 136 25.40 -11.00 5.29
N PRO A 137 26.31 -11.47 6.16
CA PRO A 137 26.21 -11.27 7.62
C PRO A 137 26.17 -9.80 8.04
N GLN A 138 26.72 -8.91 7.20
CA GLN A 138 26.75 -7.46 7.45
C GLN A 138 25.57 -6.70 6.83
N ALA A 139 24.53 -7.40 6.32
CA ALA A 139 23.38 -6.76 5.71
C ALA A 139 22.56 -5.98 6.74
N PHE A 140 22.23 -4.74 6.39
CA PHE A 140 21.41 -3.86 7.21
C PHE A 140 20.37 -3.11 6.37
N ILE A 141 19.33 -2.61 7.02
CA ILE A 141 18.27 -1.87 6.35
C ILE A 141 18.68 -0.42 6.19
N VAL A 142 18.41 0.15 5.01
CA VAL A 142 18.50 1.56 4.68
C VAL A 142 17.14 2.06 4.25
N ALA A 143 16.89 3.34 4.42
CA ALA A 143 15.66 3.98 4.02
C ALA A 143 15.93 5.15 3.08
N PHE A 144 15.04 5.32 2.11
CA PHE A 144 15.08 6.42 1.14
C PHE A 144 13.75 7.14 1.14
N LYS A 145 13.78 8.43 0.92
CA LYS A 145 12.62 9.27 0.69
C LYS A 145 12.96 10.23 -0.44
N ASP A 146 12.14 10.27 -1.49
CA ASP A 146 12.40 11.05 -2.70
C ASP A 146 13.79 10.80 -3.32
N ASP A 147 14.18 9.51 -3.38
CA ASP A 147 15.50 9.02 -3.84
C ASP A 147 16.70 9.46 -2.98
N GLU A 148 16.47 10.19 -1.90
CA GLU A 148 17.51 10.56 -0.93
C GLU A 148 17.51 9.61 0.26
N LYS A 149 18.71 9.24 0.73
CA LYS A 149 18.85 8.42 1.93
C LYS A 149 18.43 9.21 3.16
N CYS A 150 17.55 8.61 3.96
CA CYS A 150 17.04 9.19 5.19
C CYS A 150 17.36 8.31 6.41
N ASP A 151 17.12 8.87 7.60
CA ASP A 151 17.29 8.13 8.86
C ASP A 151 16.28 6.98 8.95
N VAL A 152 16.77 5.76 9.15
CA VAL A 152 15.96 4.54 9.19
C VAL A 152 14.97 4.56 10.35
N ASN A 153 15.37 5.10 11.52
CA ASN A 153 14.49 5.15 12.69
C ASN A 153 13.35 6.14 12.48
N GLN A 154 13.63 7.25 11.79
CA GLN A 154 12.60 8.21 11.41
C GLN A 154 11.63 7.60 10.40
N ALA A 155 12.15 6.91 9.38
CA ALA A 155 11.34 6.20 8.40
C ALA A 155 10.45 5.12 9.03
N ILE A 156 10.97 4.35 10.00
CA ILE A 156 10.18 3.36 10.74
C ILE A 156 9.06 4.02 11.56
N ARG A 157 9.33 5.16 12.19
CA ARG A 157 8.29 5.91 12.93
C ARG A 157 7.19 6.41 12.00
N GLU A 158 7.56 6.91 10.82
CA GLU A 158 6.63 7.35 9.80
C GLU A 158 5.79 6.17 9.27
N PHE A 159 6.41 5.04 8.95
CA PHE A 159 5.72 3.81 8.57
C PHE A 159 4.70 3.35 9.61
N LYS A 160 5.07 3.35 10.91
CA LYS A 160 4.16 2.95 11.99
C LYS A 160 2.99 3.91 12.17
N ARG A 161 3.19 5.19 11.92
CA ARG A 161 2.13 6.21 12.03
C ARG A 161 1.12 6.14 10.88
N ASN A 162 1.58 5.70 9.69
CA ASN A 162 0.76 5.65 8.49
C ASN A 162 0.06 4.28 8.28
N ARG A 163 0.23 3.36 9.22
CA ARG A 163 -0.39 2.03 9.24
C ARG A 163 -1.64 2.02 10.12
#